data_559f85d7f3900230a58484127eb69456
#
_entry.id   559f85d7f3900230a58484127eb69456
#
_cell.length_a   1.000
_cell.length_b   1.000
_cell.length_c   1.000
_cell.angle_alpha   90.00
_cell.angle_beta   90.00
_cell.angle_gamma   90.00
#
_symmetry.space_group_name_H-M   'P 1'
#
loop_
_entity.id
_entity.type
_entity.pdbx_description
1 polymer ?
#
loop_
_entity_poly.entity_id
_entity_poly.type
_entity_poly.pdbx_seq_one_letter_code
_entity_poly.pdbx_strand_id
1 'polypeptide(L)'
;MRRGTNETDMSERYPDGRRREDLPGWRRSTLVRAACCPAVIALAIGLLLSLASAYAVGRWEERVTRVEFEGVAETQAIVLQNGMNEYISRLVALRTLFESANEEVTRSEFETFSGRLFERHPGMLRIAWLPRINRKERAEYEAAAIGDGISGYRIKSFEPGGNFATAPQKDEYFAVFYSTEPKTSPVYGLDYSADPERHAALERARDNDQIAVLRSRLYQPKDGVRPIGVFVSVPIYAKGTSRTTIADRQRNLSGFLVGIFDLPLLLQSIRATTAASLAVAVSIYRPDTGSGLDTRSVLGPEDVPDFTSEQPTPDSVYALAKAPQWSGVLKIGDASWQVRATPAANGPLIAHYYRALAVLAAGIVITAFLSAYLWLAGRNSLQLARANRRVLELAQTDILTGLPNRAFFLERLHDINSNEQQREGRFSILMLDLDRFKNVNDSLGHAAGDELLRQVAQRLKSTLRSTDVLARLGGDEFAVIQAVCED
;
A
#
# COMPACT_ATOMS: atom_id res chain seq x y z
N MET A 1 -52.04 45.70 -20.49
CA MET A 1 -53.17 45.62 -19.51
C MET A 1 -52.56 45.63 -18.11
N ARG A 2 -52.68 46.78 -17.45
CA ARG A 2 -53.39 47.05 -16.18
C ARG A 2 -52.72 46.23 -15.00
N ARG A 3 -52.30 46.79 -13.97
CA ARG A 3 -52.42 47.95 -13.01
C ARG A 3 -51.62 47.41 -11.81
N GLY A 4 -50.70 47.98 -11.15
CA GLY A 4 -50.83 49.26 -10.44
C GLY A 4 -51.42 49.07 -9.05
N THR A 5 -50.61 49.13 -7.99
CA THR A 5 -50.99 49.84 -6.79
C THR A 5 -49.73 50.14 -5.95
N ASN A 6 -49.58 51.38 -5.66
CA ASN A 6 -48.79 52.04 -4.61
C ASN A 6 -49.21 51.55 -3.22
N GLU A 7 -48.27 51.43 -2.32
CA GLU A 7 -48.46 51.70 -0.90
C GLU A 7 -47.20 52.37 -0.35
N THR A 8 -47.32 53.60 -0.25
CA THR A 8 -46.96 54.63 0.72
C THR A 8 -45.90 54.26 1.78
N ASP A 9 -44.78 54.91 1.58
CA ASP A 9 -43.72 55.30 2.48
C ASP A 9 -44.31 56.14 3.64
N MET A 10 -44.19 55.68 4.92
CA MET A 10 -44.32 56.47 6.11
C MET A 10 -42.97 56.50 6.82
N SER A 11 -42.12 57.43 6.40
CA SER A 11 -40.92 57.82 7.09
C SER A 11 -41.31 58.65 8.32
N GLU A 12 -41.30 58.06 9.50
CA GLU A 12 -41.20 58.81 10.77
C GLU A 12 -39.81 59.47 10.86
N ARG A 13 -39.77 60.73 10.56
CA ARG A 13 -38.65 61.61 10.86
C ARG A 13 -38.63 61.93 12.34
N TYR A 14 -37.71 61.39 13.08
CA TYR A 14 -37.27 61.96 14.35
C TYR A 14 -36.34 63.16 14.09
N PRO A 15 -36.52 64.32 14.73
CA PRO A 15 -35.65 65.46 14.54
C PRO A 15 -34.48 65.38 15.52
N ASP A 16 -33.43 64.69 15.20
CA ASP A 16 -32.14 65.01 15.75
C ASP A 16 -31.03 64.45 14.85
N GLY A 17 -30.49 65.35 14.06
CA GLY A 17 -29.45 65.08 13.09
C GLY A 17 -28.10 64.82 13.74
N ARG A 18 -27.92 63.70 14.42
CA ARG A 18 -26.61 63.17 14.71
C ARG A 18 -26.42 61.90 13.95
N ARG A 19 -25.61 62.02 12.88
CA ARG A 19 -25.00 60.85 12.25
C ARG A 19 -24.29 60.06 13.34
N ARG A 20 -24.71 58.80 13.56
CA ARG A 20 -23.84 57.83 14.18
C ARG A 20 -22.55 57.83 13.35
N GLU A 21 -21.45 58.26 13.93
CA GLU A 21 -20.13 58.04 13.37
C GLU A 21 -19.95 56.58 13.22
N ASP A 22 -20.19 56.09 12.00
CA ASP A 22 -19.78 54.76 11.57
C ASP A 22 -18.26 54.72 11.71
N LEU A 23 -17.80 54.04 12.74
CA LEU A 23 -16.39 53.69 12.85
C LEU A 23 -15.98 53.02 11.53
N PRO A 24 -14.95 53.53 10.84
CA PRO A 24 -14.60 53.07 9.51
C PRO A 24 -14.43 51.55 9.48
N GLY A 25 -15.09 50.91 8.54
CA GLY A 25 -15.24 49.42 8.44
C GLY A 25 -13.92 48.64 8.43
N TRP A 26 -12.79 49.31 8.19
CA TRP A 26 -11.45 48.72 8.23
C TRP A 26 -10.98 48.36 9.65
N ARG A 27 -11.43 49.08 10.72
CA ARG A 27 -11.10 48.73 12.11
C ARG A 27 -11.86 47.47 12.60
N ARG A 28 -13.05 47.21 12.09
CA ARG A 28 -13.76 45.94 12.38
C ARG A 28 -13.11 44.77 11.68
N SER A 29 -12.62 44.96 10.45
CA SER A 29 -11.97 43.87 9.68
C SER A 29 -10.60 43.47 10.24
N THR A 30 -9.83 44.41 10.79
CA THR A 30 -8.50 44.13 11.35
C THR A 30 -8.58 43.35 12.69
N LEU A 31 -9.53 43.67 13.57
CA LEU A 31 -9.71 42.95 14.83
C LEU A 31 -10.25 41.52 14.62
N VAL A 32 -11.16 41.33 13.67
CA VAL A 32 -11.65 40.00 13.30
C VAL A 32 -10.54 39.18 12.61
N ARG A 33 -9.74 39.80 11.76
CA ARG A 33 -8.58 39.15 11.13
C ARG A 33 -7.51 38.73 12.12
N ALA A 34 -7.22 39.54 13.12
CA ALA A 34 -6.25 39.21 14.17
C ALA A 34 -6.69 38.02 15.05
N ALA A 35 -7.99 37.87 15.32
CA ALA A 35 -8.51 36.73 16.08
C ALA A 35 -8.63 35.42 15.29
N CYS A 36 -8.81 35.51 13.95
CA CYS A 36 -8.92 34.33 13.08
C CYS A 36 -7.54 33.82 12.60
N CYS A 37 -6.51 34.66 12.60
CA CYS A 37 -5.19 34.33 12.08
C CYS A 37 -4.56 33.08 12.74
N PRO A 38 -4.53 32.93 14.08
CA PRO A 38 -3.92 31.76 14.71
C PRO A 38 -4.70 30.46 14.45
N ALA A 39 -6.03 30.50 14.37
CA ALA A 39 -6.85 29.34 14.06
C ALA A 39 -6.65 28.85 12.63
N VAL A 40 -6.55 29.76 11.66
CA VAL A 40 -6.29 29.44 10.25
C VAL A 40 -4.88 28.88 10.06
N ILE A 41 -3.89 29.46 10.71
CA ILE A 41 -2.50 28.97 10.69
C ILE A 41 -2.44 27.55 11.30
N ALA A 42 -3.07 27.33 12.45
CA ALA A 42 -3.13 26.02 13.07
C ALA A 42 -3.82 24.98 12.18
N LEU A 43 -4.90 25.36 11.49
CA LEU A 43 -5.57 24.52 10.52
C LEU A 43 -4.64 24.12 9.35
N ALA A 44 -3.96 25.09 8.76
CA ALA A 44 -3.05 24.83 7.63
C ALA A 44 -1.87 23.94 8.03
N ILE A 45 -1.22 24.24 9.16
CA ILE A 45 -0.10 23.44 9.66
C ILE A 45 -0.58 22.04 10.05
N GLY A 46 -1.70 21.93 10.74
CA GLY A 46 -2.25 20.64 11.16
C GLY A 46 -2.63 19.74 10.00
N LEU A 47 -3.23 20.30 8.94
CA LEU A 47 -3.53 19.55 7.70
C LEU A 47 -2.25 19.07 7.00
N LEU A 48 -1.23 19.94 6.89
CA LEU A 48 0.06 19.55 6.32
C LEU A 48 0.72 18.43 7.11
N LEU A 49 0.74 18.53 8.44
CA LEU A 49 1.29 17.48 9.30
C LEU A 49 0.50 16.17 9.20
N SER A 50 -0.83 16.25 9.15
CA SER A 50 -1.70 15.07 8.98
C SER A 50 -1.42 14.37 7.64
N LEU A 51 -1.26 15.13 6.57
CA LEU A 51 -0.94 14.61 5.24
C LEU A 51 0.46 13.99 5.20
N ALA A 52 1.45 14.68 5.77
CA ALA A 52 2.82 14.19 5.85
C ALA A 52 2.92 12.90 6.69
N SER A 53 2.22 12.85 7.83
CA SER A 53 2.17 11.65 8.68
C SER A 53 1.49 10.47 7.98
N ALA A 54 0.35 10.69 7.32
CA ALA A 54 -0.33 9.66 6.55
C ALA A 54 0.52 9.15 5.39
N TYR A 55 1.23 10.04 4.68
CA TYR A 55 2.18 9.66 3.63
C TYR A 55 3.35 8.84 4.20
N ALA A 56 3.93 9.27 5.33
CA ALA A 56 5.02 8.54 5.97
C ALA A 56 4.60 7.13 6.43
N VAL A 57 3.40 7.01 7.03
CA VAL A 57 2.83 5.71 7.43
C VAL A 57 2.55 4.84 6.21
N GLY A 58 1.98 5.38 5.14
CA GLY A 58 1.74 4.62 3.89
C GLY A 58 3.05 4.10 3.28
N ARG A 59 4.09 4.92 3.24
CA ARG A 59 5.42 4.51 2.74
C ARG A 59 6.09 3.47 3.64
N TRP A 60 5.89 3.58 4.94
CA TRP A 60 6.38 2.57 5.89
C TRP A 60 5.64 1.23 5.71
N GLU A 61 4.32 1.27 5.59
CA GLU A 61 3.47 0.09 5.37
C GLU A 61 3.84 -0.63 4.06
N GLU A 62 4.04 0.12 2.96
CA GLU A 62 4.53 -0.44 1.69
C GLU A 62 5.89 -1.14 1.84
N ARG A 63 6.83 -0.57 2.61
CA ARG A 63 8.15 -1.20 2.83
C ARG A 63 8.04 -2.48 3.65
N VAL A 64 7.27 -2.45 4.73
CA VAL A 64 7.08 -3.63 5.58
C VAL A 64 6.42 -4.76 4.78
N THR A 65 5.33 -4.46 4.09
CA THR A 65 4.62 -5.45 3.25
C THR A 65 5.53 -6.02 2.15
N ARG A 66 6.38 -5.18 1.55
CA ARG A 66 7.35 -5.64 0.55
C ARG A 66 8.37 -6.62 1.14
N VAL A 67 8.97 -6.30 2.30
CA VAL A 67 9.96 -7.16 2.95
C VAL A 67 9.33 -8.49 3.38
N GLU A 68 8.13 -8.45 3.96
CA GLU A 68 7.37 -9.65 4.30
C GLU A 68 7.06 -10.49 3.05
N PHE A 69 6.62 -9.85 1.97
CA PHE A 69 6.34 -10.52 0.71
C PHE A 69 7.58 -11.19 0.13
N GLU A 70 8.73 -10.49 0.06
CA GLU A 70 9.98 -11.03 -0.46
C GLU A 70 10.43 -12.25 0.36
N GLY A 71 10.34 -12.19 1.69
CA GLY A 71 10.67 -13.31 2.58
C GLY A 71 9.76 -14.53 2.38
N VAL A 72 8.46 -14.32 2.22
CA VAL A 72 7.51 -15.41 1.95
C VAL A 72 7.74 -15.99 0.56
N ALA A 73 7.97 -15.16 -0.46
CA ALA A 73 8.24 -15.60 -1.84
C ALA A 73 9.52 -16.42 -1.93
N GLU A 74 10.60 -15.99 -1.28
CA GLU A 74 11.86 -16.73 -1.19
C GLU A 74 11.67 -18.08 -0.48
N THR A 75 10.97 -18.09 0.64
CA THR A 75 10.64 -19.33 1.36
C THR A 75 9.86 -20.30 0.48
N GLN A 76 8.89 -19.82 -0.28
CA GLN A 76 8.14 -20.65 -1.23
C GLN A 76 9.03 -21.20 -2.36
N ALA A 77 9.95 -20.41 -2.87
CA ALA A 77 10.89 -20.87 -3.89
C ALA A 77 11.82 -21.98 -3.34
N ILE A 78 12.30 -21.85 -2.10
CA ILE A 78 13.09 -22.88 -1.41
C ILE A 78 12.29 -24.15 -1.22
N VAL A 79 11.03 -24.06 -0.78
CA VAL A 79 10.14 -25.21 -0.61
C VAL A 79 9.92 -25.93 -1.94
N LEU A 80 9.69 -25.19 -3.02
CA LEU A 80 9.54 -25.74 -4.37
C LEU A 80 10.83 -26.43 -4.83
N GLN A 81 12.00 -25.79 -4.63
CA GLN A 81 13.31 -26.36 -4.98
C GLN A 81 13.56 -27.67 -4.22
N ASN A 82 13.32 -27.69 -2.91
CA ASN A 82 13.52 -28.88 -2.07
C ASN A 82 12.57 -29.99 -2.46
N GLY A 83 11.29 -29.69 -2.70
CA GLY A 83 10.32 -30.66 -3.17
C GLY A 83 10.73 -31.28 -4.51
N MET A 84 11.15 -30.47 -5.47
CA MET A 84 11.65 -30.97 -6.76
C MET A 84 12.91 -31.84 -6.61
N ASN A 85 13.85 -31.42 -5.77
CA ASN A 85 15.06 -32.19 -5.48
C ASN A 85 14.73 -33.56 -4.85
N GLU A 86 13.71 -33.62 -3.98
CA GLU A 86 13.27 -34.86 -3.39
C GLU A 86 12.79 -35.86 -4.45
N TYR A 87 11.96 -35.43 -5.42
CA TYR A 87 11.50 -36.28 -6.51
C TYR A 87 12.66 -36.76 -7.40
N ILE A 88 13.62 -35.88 -7.71
CA ILE A 88 14.81 -36.23 -8.48
C ILE A 88 15.67 -37.26 -7.70
N SER A 89 15.88 -37.03 -6.40
CA SER A 89 16.66 -37.93 -5.56
C SER A 89 16.10 -39.35 -5.54
N ARG A 90 14.76 -39.52 -5.63
CA ARG A 90 14.11 -40.82 -5.72
C ARG A 90 14.38 -41.52 -7.03
N LEU A 91 14.40 -40.77 -8.17
CA LEU A 91 14.82 -41.32 -9.45
C LEU A 91 16.30 -41.77 -9.43
N VAL A 92 17.16 -40.99 -8.77
CA VAL A 92 18.58 -41.34 -8.57
C VAL A 92 18.69 -42.58 -7.67
N ALA A 93 17.86 -42.73 -6.64
CA ALA A 93 17.82 -43.93 -5.82
C ALA A 93 17.43 -45.20 -6.63
N LEU A 94 16.47 -45.04 -7.55
CA LEU A 94 16.09 -46.11 -8.48
C LEU A 94 17.23 -46.41 -9.48
N ARG A 95 18.01 -45.42 -9.94
CA ARG A 95 19.25 -45.62 -10.71
C ARG A 95 20.21 -46.57 -9.97
N THR A 96 20.36 -46.40 -8.65
CA THR A 96 21.24 -47.25 -7.83
C THR A 96 20.84 -48.72 -7.87
N LEU A 97 19.55 -49.04 -7.99
CA LEU A 97 19.09 -50.42 -8.18
C LEU A 97 19.72 -51.06 -9.42
N PHE A 98 19.68 -50.36 -10.57
CA PHE A 98 20.26 -50.87 -11.83
C PHE A 98 21.79 -50.93 -11.79
N GLU A 99 22.45 -49.98 -11.16
CA GLU A 99 23.91 -49.95 -11.08
C GLU A 99 24.50 -50.93 -10.06
N SER A 100 23.74 -51.32 -9.05
CA SER A 100 24.20 -52.27 -8.00
C SER A 100 23.83 -53.70 -8.30
N ALA A 101 22.83 -53.94 -9.13
CA ALA A 101 22.39 -55.32 -9.49
C ALA A 101 23.55 -56.12 -10.10
N ASN A 102 23.67 -57.37 -9.74
CA ASN A 102 24.64 -58.30 -10.33
C ASN A 102 24.07 -58.99 -11.60
N GLU A 103 22.77 -59.06 -11.69
CA GLU A 103 22.02 -59.58 -12.82
C GLU A 103 21.13 -58.46 -13.41
N GLU A 104 20.51 -58.72 -14.55
CA GLU A 104 19.55 -57.76 -15.11
C GLU A 104 18.36 -57.59 -14.18
N VAL A 105 17.97 -56.31 -13.90
CA VAL A 105 16.82 -55.96 -13.09
C VAL A 105 15.56 -56.47 -13.76
N THR A 106 14.84 -57.34 -13.08
CA THR A 106 13.58 -57.88 -13.56
C THR A 106 12.43 -56.87 -13.47
N ARG A 107 11.38 -57.10 -14.26
CA ARG A 107 10.17 -56.30 -14.22
C ARG A 107 9.58 -56.23 -12.78
N SER A 108 9.51 -57.37 -12.11
CA SER A 108 8.95 -57.47 -10.74
C SER A 108 9.74 -56.65 -9.72
N GLU A 109 11.06 -56.65 -9.83
CA GLU A 109 11.94 -55.83 -8.97
C GLU A 109 11.74 -54.36 -9.27
N PHE A 110 11.70 -53.97 -10.55
CA PHE A 110 11.42 -52.61 -10.97
C PHE A 110 10.06 -52.09 -10.46
N GLU A 111 8.98 -52.88 -10.64
CA GLU A 111 7.63 -52.52 -10.20
C GLU A 111 7.56 -52.40 -8.68
N THR A 112 8.18 -53.35 -7.94
CA THR A 112 8.21 -53.33 -6.47
C THR A 112 8.97 -52.11 -5.94
N PHE A 113 10.14 -51.82 -6.50
CA PHE A 113 10.99 -50.70 -6.04
C PHE A 113 10.40 -49.36 -6.40
N SER A 114 9.93 -49.21 -7.64
CA SER A 114 9.30 -47.96 -8.10
C SER A 114 7.98 -47.71 -7.36
N GLY A 115 7.16 -48.74 -7.12
CA GLY A 115 5.94 -48.64 -6.34
C GLY A 115 6.19 -48.07 -4.93
N ARG A 116 7.15 -48.62 -4.19
CA ARG A 116 7.51 -48.18 -2.84
C ARG A 116 8.06 -46.76 -2.79
N LEU A 117 8.85 -46.38 -3.78
CA LEU A 117 9.46 -45.01 -3.83
C LEU A 117 8.44 -43.93 -4.10
N PHE A 118 7.35 -44.24 -4.81
CA PHE A 118 6.42 -43.22 -5.32
C PHE A 118 4.95 -43.42 -4.90
N GLU A 119 4.63 -44.42 -4.06
CA GLU A 119 3.28 -44.76 -3.64
C GLU A 119 2.45 -43.61 -3.08
N ARG A 120 3.08 -42.58 -2.54
CA ARG A 120 2.42 -41.42 -1.87
C ARG A 120 2.78 -40.09 -2.48
N HIS A 121 3.22 -40.07 -3.78
CA HIS A 121 3.70 -38.83 -4.38
C HIS A 121 2.80 -38.39 -5.53
N PRO A 122 1.84 -37.49 -5.26
CA PRO A 122 0.98 -36.93 -6.27
C PRO A 122 1.84 -36.13 -7.26
N GLY A 123 1.46 -36.21 -8.55
CA GLY A 123 2.19 -35.55 -9.62
C GLY A 123 3.21 -36.43 -10.35
N MET A 124 3.58 -37.60 -9.81
CA MET A 124 4.32 -38.58 -10.59
C MET A 124 3.32 -39.34 -11.47
N LEU A 125 3.45 -39.17 -12.78
CA LEU A 125 2.57 -39.89 -13.74
C LEU A 125 3.13 -41.22 -14.16
N ARG A 126 4.44 -41.28 -14.36
CA ARG A 126 5.10 -42.50 -14.87
C ARG A 126 6.56 -42.54 -14.52
N ILE A 127 7.04 -43.75 -14.21
CA ILE A 127 8.46 -44.09 -14.29
C ILE A 127 8.60 -45.17 -15.34
N ALA A 128 9.63 -45.08 -16.15
CA ALA A 128 9.90 -46.09 -17.17
C ALA A 128 11.40 -46.39 -17.26
N TRP A 129 11.71 -47.62 -17.55
CA TRP A 129 13.01 -48.09 -17.94
C TRP A 129 13.05 -48.21 -19.49
N LEU A 130 14.03 -47.58 -20.11
CA LEU A 130 14.28 -47.57 -21.54
C LEU A 130 15.66 -48.20 -21.77
N PRO A 131 15.76 -49.53 -21.98
CA PRO A 131 17.03 -50.15 -22.34
C PRO A 131 17.53 -49.62 -23.68
N ARG A 132 18.83 -49.65 -23.86
CA ARG A 132 19.46 -49.45 -25.18
C ARG A 132 19.25 -50.72 -26.00
N ILE A 133 18.41 -50.68 -27.00
CA ILE A 133 18.07 -51.80 -27.86
C ILE A 133 18.71 -51.62 -29.23
N ASN A 134 19.70 -52.45 -29.59
CA ASN A 134 20.28 -52.44 -30.91
C ASN A 134 19.33 -53.09 -31.92
N ARG A 135 19.50 -52.75 -33.20
CA ARG A 135 18.67 -53.27 -34.28
C ARG A 135 18.57 -54.79 -34.27
N LYS A 136 19.68 -55.52 -33.97
CA LYS A 136 19.72 -56.97 -33.94
C LYS A 136 18.97 -57.60 -32.77
N GLU A 137 18.86 -56.86 -31.65
CA GLU A 137 18.23 -57.32 -30.40
C GLU A 137 16.73 -57.00 -30.36
N ARG A 138 16.22 -56.22 -31.31
CA ARG A 138 14.82 -55.76 -31.33
C ARG A 138 13.82 -56.89 -31.18
N ALA A 139 13.98 -57.99 -31.96
CA ALA A 139 13.05 -59.13 -31.93
C ALA A 139 13.07 -59.86 -30.58
N GLU A 140 14.24 -59.92 -29.96
CA GLU A 140 14.44 -60.56 -28.63
C GLU A 140 13.74 -59.75 -27.56
N TYR A 141 13.93 -58.40 -27.54
CA TYR A 141 13.24 -57.52 -26.60
C TYR A 141 11.72 -57.51 -26.79
N GLU A 142 11.23 -57.53 -28.05
CA GLU A 142 9.80 -57.64 -28.34
C GLU A 142 9.22 -59.00 -27.83
N ALA A 143 9.94 -60.09 -27.98
CA ALA A 143 9.53 -61.42 -27.48
C ALA A 143 9.59 -61.49 -25.96
N ALA A 144 10.63 -60.95 -25.30
CA ALA A 144 10.77 -60.89 -23.84
C ALA A 144 9.63 -60.11 -23.22
N ALA A 145 9.27 -58.95 -23.75
CA ALA A 145 8.16 -58.14 -23.25
C ALA A 145 6.80 -58.85 -23.35
N ILE A 146 6.60 -59.60 -24.44
CA ILE A 146 5.39 -60.46 -24.62
C ILE A 146 5.39 -61.59 -23.58
N GLY A 147 6.56 -62.20 -23.32
CA GLY A 147 6.74 -63.21 -22.31
C GLY A 147 6.43 -62.70 -20.89
N ASP A 148 6.76 -61.44 -20.59
CA ASP A 148 6.43 -60.72 -19.36
C ASP A 148 4.95 -60.35 -19.24
N GLY A 149 4.12 -60.67 -20.23
CA GLY A 149 2.69 -60.47 -20.26
C GLY A 149 2.22 -59.11 -20.84
N ILE A 150 3.07 -58.44 -21.62
CA ILE A 150 2.66 -57.24 -22.39
C ILE A 150 2.14 -57.72 -23.75
N SER A 151 0.82 -57.89 -23.84
CA SER A 151 0.21 -58.39 -25.10
C SER A 151 0.46 -57.43 -26.27
N GLY A 152 0.97 -57.99 -27.36
CA GLY A 152 1.19 -57.22 -28.62
C GLY A 152 2.28 -56.17 -28.52
N TYR A 153 3.25 -56.33 -27.61
CA TYR A 153 4.39 -55.42 -27.52
C TYR A 153 5.16 -55.35 -28.84
N ARG A 154 5.33 -54.13 -29.31
CA ARG A 154 6.18 -53.82 -30.47
C ARG A 154 6.82 -52.47 -30.26
N ILE A 155 8.03 -52.28 -30.76
CA ILE A 155 8.68 -51.00 -30.76
C ILE A 155 7.96 -50.09 -31.76
N LYS A 156 7.46 -48.97 -31.27
CA LYS A 156 6.61 -48.05 -32.01
C LYS A 156 7.03 -46.58 -31.79
N SER A 157 6.70 -45.73 -32.76
CA SER A 157 6.90 -44.29 -32.71
C SER A 157 5.56 -43.58 -32.67
N PHE A 158 5.58 -42.35 -32.17
CA PHE A 158 4.42 -41.47 -32.14
C PHE A 158 4.35 -40.67 -33.46
N GLU A 159 3.21 -40.73 -34.13
CA GLU A 159 2.98 -39.95 -35.35
C GLU A 159 2.40 -38.55 -35.03
N PRO A 160 2.63 -37.55 -35.92
CA PRO A 160 2.07 -36.20 -35.72
C PRO A 160 0.54 -36.17 -35.57
N GLY A 161 -0.16 -37.16 -36.10
CA GLY A 161 -1.64 -37.32 -35.96
C GLY A 161 -2.12 -37.85 -34.63
N GLY A 162 -1.23 -38.15 -33.68
CA GLY A 162 -1.63 -38.66 -32.34
C GLY A 162 -1.71 -40.19 -32.24
N ASN A 163 -1.43 -40.90 -33.27
CA ASN A 163 -1.46 -42.37 -33.34
C ASN A 163 -0.08 -42.98 -33.12
N PHE A 164 -0.04 -44.26 -32.75
CA PHE A 164 1.20 -45.03 -32.66
C PHE A 164 1.35 -45.90 -33.91
N ALA A 165 2.51 -45.81 -34.56
CA ALA A 165 2.90 -46.68 -35.67
C ALA A 165 4.11 -47.53 -35.28
N THR A 166 4.33 -48.65 -35.99
CA THR A 166 5.56 -49.42 -35.83
C THR A 166 6.78 -48.56 -36.16
N ALA A 167 7.74 -48.52 -35.21
CA ALA A 167 8.93 -47.69 -35.39
C ALA A 167 9.74 -48.15 -36.64
N PRO A 168 10.26 -47.20 -37.42
CA PRO A 168 11.14 -47.49 -38.53
C PRO A 168 12.43 -48.19 -38.07
N GLN A 169 13.14 -48.85 -38.99
CA GLN A 169 14.40 -49.47 -38.64
C GLN A 169 15.47 -48.40 -38.36
N LYS A 170 16.07 -48.46 -37.17
CA LYS A 170 17.18 -47.63 -36.71
C LYS A 170 18.30 -48.49 -36.16
N ASP A 171 19.49 -47.94 -35.95
CA ASP A 171 20.60 -48.65 -35.33
C ASP A 171 20.38 -48.93 -33.85
N GLU A 172 19.71 -48.00 -33.13
CA GLU A 172 19.36 -48.15 -31.75
C GLU A 172 17.98 -47.54 -31.42
N TYR A 173 17.35 -48.08 -30.40
CA TYR A 173 16.05 -47.64 -29.88
C TYR A 173 16.13 -47.45 -28.36
N PHE A 174 15.35 -46.52 -27.81
CA PHE A 174 15.12 -46.32 -26.39
C PHE A 174 13.62 -46.46 -26.13
N ALA A 175 13.14 -47.69 -26.18
CA ALA A 175 11.72 -48.00 -26.06
C ALA A 175 11.33 -48.34 -24.61
N VAL A 176 10.12 -47.92 -24.21
CA VAL A 176 9.58 -48.24 -22.88
C VAL A 176 9.44 -49.73 -22.71
N PHE A 177 10.32 -50.31 -21.90
CA PHE A 177 10.36 -51.76 -21.59
C PHE A 177 9.69 -52.09 -20.27
N TYR A 178 10.05 -51.39 -19.17
CA TYR A 178 9.32 -51.43 -17.92
C TYR A 178 8.65 -50.10 -17.67
N SER A 179 7.49 -50.10 -17.01
CA SER A 179 6.76 -48.89 -16.63
C SER A 179 5.89 -49.14 -15.40
N THR A 180 5.65 -48.09 -14.63
CA THR A 180 4.66 -48.10 -13.53
C THR A 180 3.22 -48.04 -14.03
N GLU A 181 3.00 -47.94 -15.35
CA GLU A 181 1.69 -47.97 -15.97
C GLU A 181 1.14 -49.40 -16.03
N PRO A 182 -0.17 -49.58 -16.06
CA PRO A 182 -0.77 -50.91 -16.28
C PRO A 182 -0.23 -51.56 -17.53
N LYS A 183 -0.11 -52.87 -17.53
CA LYS A 183 0.42 -53.66 -18.69
C LYS A 183 -0.37 -53.44 -20.00
N THR A 184 -1.59 -52.98 -19.89
CA THR A 184 -2.46 -52.59 -21.04
C THR A 184 -2.19 -51.21 -21.58
N SER A 185 -1.31 -50.40 -20.94
CA SER A 185 -1.04 -49.06 -21.35
C SER A 185 -0.38 -49.02 -22.74
N PRO A 186 -0.82 -48.12 -23.62
CA PRO A 186 -0.27 -47.96 -24.95
C PRO A 186 1.14 -47.39 -24.96
N VAL A 187 1.74 -47.06 -23.82
CA VAL A 187 3.10 -46.51 -23.76
C VAL A 187 4.18 -47.59 -23.92
N TYR A 188 3.87 -48.83 -23.62
CA TYR A 188 4.83 -49.92 -23.76
C TYR A 188 5.31 -50.05 -25.25
N GLY A 189 6.59 -50.14 -25.44
CA GLY A 189 7.23 -50.17 -26.75
C GLY A 189 7.40 -48.78 -27.41
N LEU A 190 6.94 -47.71 -26.79
CA LEU A 190 7.12 -46.35 -27.35
C LEU A 190 8.61 -45.93 -27.31
N ASP A 191 9.19 -45.74 -28.47
CA ASP A 191 10.58 -45.28 -28.64
C ASP A 191 10.67 -43.76 -28.41
N TYR A 192 11.28 -43.36 -27.30
CA TYR A 192 11.44 -41.96 -26.94
C TYR A 192 12.48 -41.23 -27.78
N SER A 193 13.41 -41.97 -28.43
CA SER A 193 14.35 -41.39 -29.39
C SER A 193 13.73 -41.05 -30.76
N ALA A 194 12.47 -41.41 -30.97
CA ALA A 194 11.73 -41.00 -32.16
C ALA A 194 11.25 -39.55 -32.14
N ASP A 195 11.16 -38.95 -30.95
CA ASP A 195 10.83 -37.55 -30.73
C ASP A 195 12.13 -36.72 -30.63
N PRO A 196 12.35 -35.74 -31.51
CA PRO A 196 13.62 -34.98 -31.56
C PRO A 196 13.99 -34.29 -30.26
N GLU A 197 13.01 -33.71 -29.57
CA GLU A 197 13.26 -32.98 -28.31
C GLU A 197 13.64 -33.96 -27.17
N ARG A 198 12.97 -35.11 -27.10
CA ARG A 198 13.29 -36.17 -26.13
C ARG A 198 14.64 -36.82 -26.47
N HIS A 199 14.90 -37.06 -27.73
CA HIS A 199 16.20 -37.59 -28.17
C HIS A 199 17.34 -36.69 -27.72
N ALA A 200 17.25 -35.39 -28.02
CA ALA A 200 18.23 -34.42 -27.55
C ALA A 200 18.40 -34.38 -26.05
N ALA A 201 17.31 -34.55 -25.26
CA ALA A 201 17.39 -34.63 -23.81
C ALA A 201 18.08 -35.92 -23.33
N LEU A 202 17.83 -37.08 -24.00
CA LEU A 202 18.51 -38.32 -23.68
C LEU A 202 20.01 -38.22 -24.00
N GLU A 203 20.38 -37.62 -25.13
CA GLU A 203 21.79 -37.38 -25.50
C GLU A 203 22.51 -36.46 -24.53
N ARG A 204 21.88 -35.35 -24.11
CA ARG A 204 22.44 -34.46 -23.07
C ARG A 204 22.65 -35.19 -21.77
N ALA A 205 21.68 -36.00 -21.33
CA ALA A 205 21.81 -36.81 -20.13
C ALA A 205 23.00 -37.76 -20.19
N ARG A 206 23.11 -38.52 -21.32
CA ARG A 206 24.18 -39.45 -21.57
C ARG A 206 25.54 -38.77 -21.60
N ASP A 207 25.68 -37.75 -22.46
CA ASP A 207 26.97 -37.13 -22.75
C ASP A 207 27.56 -36.32 -21.58
N ASN A 208 26.70 -35.83 -20.67
CA ASN A 208 27.12 -35.08 -19.48
C ASN A 208 27.14 -35.93 -18.19
N ASP A 209 26.65 -37.18 -18.23
CA ASP A 209 26.34 -38.00 -17.01
C ASP A 209 25.54 -37.21 -15.97
N GLN A 210 24.54 -36.49 -16.45
CA GLN A 210 23.67 -35.62 -15.63
C GLN A 210 22.21 -35.92 -15.92
N ILE A 211 21.37 -35.47 -14.99
CA ILE A 211 19.93 -35.55 -15.19
C ILE A 211 19.53 -34.48 -16.19
N ALA A 212 18.95 -34.89 -17.32
CA ALA A 212 18.40 -33.95 -18.29
C ALA A 212 16.87 -33.81 -18.08
N VAL A 213 16.43 -32.58 -18.17
CA VAL A 213 15.03 -32.20 -17.96
C VAL A 213 14.49 -31.52 -19.21
N LEU A 214 13.29 -31.97 -19.61
CA LEU A 214 12.58 -31.40 -20.75
C LEU A 214 11.12 -31.16 -20.37
N ARG A 215 10.60 -29.99 -20.73
CA ARG A 215 9.17 -29.76 -20.77
C ARG A 215 8.56 -30.49 -21.96
N SER A 216 7.64 -31.38 -21.71
CA SER A 216 6.98 -32.14 -22.76
C SER A 216 5.47 -32.12 -22.60
N ARG A 217 4.76 -32.08 -23.75
CA ARG A 217 3.31 -32.32 -23.70
C ARG A 217 3.07 -33.82 -23.50
N LEU A 218 2.18 -34.15 -22.60
CA LEU A 218 1.83 -35.54 -22.35
C LEU A 218 1.05 -36.11 -23.52
N TYR A 219 1.34 -37.39 -23.87
CA TYR A 219 0.70 -38.06 -25.02
C TYR A 219 -0.79 -38.35 -24.80
N GLN A 220 -1.24 -38.48 -23.55
CA GLN A 220 -2.64 -38.75 -23.25
C GLN A 220 -3.33 -37.46 -22.82
N PRO A 221 -4.28 -36.92 -23.60
CA PRO A 221 -5.10 -35.81 -23.15
C PRO A 221 -6.05 -36.29 -22.05
N LYS A 222 -5.98 -35.66 -20.88
CA LYS A 222 -7.03 -35.73 -19.88
C LYS A 222 -8.03 -34.62 -20.24
N ASP A 223 -9.26 -34.98 -20.54
CA ASP A 223 -10.34 -34.04 -20.87
C ASP A 223 -10.06 -33.08 -22.07
N GLY A 224 -9.36 -33.58 -23.09
CA GLY A 224 -9.09 -32.81 -24.31
C GLY A 224 -7.98 -31.75 -24.18
N VAL A 225 -7.50 -31.47 -22.97
CA VAL A 225 -6.34 -30.60 -22.72
C VAL A 225 -5.10 -31.46 -22.49
N ARG A 226 -4.04 -31.23 -23.27
CA ARG A 226 -2.77 -31.90 -23.05
C ARG A 226 -2.06 -31.23 -21.88
N PRO A 227 -2.00 -31.86 -20.69
CA PRO A 227 -1.30 -31.26 -19.56
C PRO A 227 0.20 -31.15 -19.86
N ILE A 228 0.83 -30.14 -19.28
CA ILE A 228 2.27 -29.95 -19.37
C ILE A 228 2.94 -30.90 -18.41
N GLY A 229 3.75 -31.80 -18.94
CA GLY A 229 4.57 -32.70 -18.16
C GLY A 229 6.03 -32.31 -18.15
N VAL A 230 6.70 -32.66 -17.10
CA VAL A 230 8.17 -32.60 -17.02
C VAL A 230 8.71 -33.99 -17.27
N PHE A 231 9.49 -34.11 -18.32
CA PHE A 231 10.23 -35.31 -18.66
C PHE A 231 11.63 -35.20 -18.03
N VAL A 232 11.97 -36.16 -17.20
CA VAL A 232 13.27 -36.25 -16.52
C VAL A 232 13.95 -37.52 -16.94
N SER A 233 15.15 -37.44 -17.50
CA SER A 233 15.94 -38.62 -17.91
C SER A 233 17.22 -38.74 -17.09
N VAL A 234 17.48 -39.94 -16.64
CA VAL A 234 18.67 -40.32 -15.87
C VAL A 234 19.40 -41.43 -16.61
N PRO A 235 20.66 -41.23 -17.08
CA PRO A 235 21.41 -42.25 -17.81
C PRO A 235 21.86 -43.35 -16.85
N ILE A 236 21.85 -44.58 -17.31
CA ILE A 236 22.34 -45.76 -16.62
C ILE A 236 23.42 -46.42 -17.46
N TYR A 237 24.53 -46.69 -16.80
CA TYR A 237 25.68 -47.30 -17.51
C TYR A 237 25.97 -48.68 -16.97
N ALA A 238 26.60 -49.50 -17.79
CA ALA A 238 27.02 -50.83 -17.41
C ALA A 238 27.95 -50.81 -16.18
N LYS A 239 27.71 -51.73 -15.30
CA LYS A 239 28.44 -51.86 -14.02
C LYS A 239 29.94 -52.00 -14.23
N GLY A 240 30.74 -51.25 -13.48
CA GLY A 240 32.20 -51.31 -13.50
C GLY A 240 32.86 -50.72 -14.75
N THR A 241 32.11 -50.03 -15.65
CA THR A 241 32.66 -49.40 -16.85
C THR A 241 33.03 -47.96 -16.61
N SER A 242 34.01 -47.49 -17.44
CA SER A 242 34.46 -46.07 -17.38
C SER A 242 33.37 -45.12 -17.91
N ARG A 243 33.26 -43.95 -17.29
CA ARG A 243 32.36 -42.83 -17.70
C ARG A 243 33.16 -41.53 -17.90
N THR A 244 34.49 -41.63 -17.98
CA THR A 244 35.38 -40.48 -17.92
C THR A 244 35.24 -39.59 -19.15
N THR A 245 35.16 -40.19 -20.34
CA THR A 245 34.99 -39.45 -21.59
C THR A 245 33.57 -39.60 -22.14
N ILE A 246 33.19 -38.68 -23.04
CA ILE A 246 31.91 -38.78 -23.78
C ILE A 246 31.84 -40.09 -24.53
N ALA A 247 32.94 -40.50 -25.19
CA ALA A 247 33.02 -41.76 -25.93
C ALA A 247 32.81 -42.99 -25.01
N ASP A 248 33.33 -42.97 -23.78
CA ASP A 248 33.09 -44.02 -22.81
C ASP A 248 31.62 -44.05 -22.40
N ARG A 249 31.02 -42.90 -22.14
CA ARG A 249 29.60 -42.79 -21.77
C ARG A 249 28.70 -43.29 -22.89
N GLN A 250 28.97 -42.95 -24.14
CA GLN A 250 28.21 -43.42 -25.30
C GLN A 250 28.36 -44.93 -25.53
N ARG A 251 29.55 -45.48 -25.29
CA ARG A 251 29.80 -46.90 -25.43
C ARG A 251 29.14 -47.73 -24.34
N ASN A 252 29.25 -47.25 -23.12
CA ASN A 252 28.89 -48.01 -21.91
C ASN A 252 27.47 -47.73 -21.40
N LEU A 253 26.67 -46.99 -22.15
CA LEU A 253 25.27 -46.71 -21.82
C LEU A 253 24.46 -48.02 -21.89
N SER A 254 23.77 -48.38 -20.80
CA SER A 254 22.82 -49.48 -20.76
C SER A 254 21.40 -49.05 -21.12
N GLY A 255 21.05 -47.77 -20.82
CA GLY A 255 19.74 -47.22 -21.10
C GLY A 255 19.43 -46.00 -20.24
N PHE A 256 18.17 -45.66 -20.17
CA PHE A 256 17.68 -44.50 -19.42
C PHE A 256 16.55 -44.85 -18.47
N LEU A 257 16.62 -44.33 -17.26
CA LEU A 257 15.48 -44.27 -16.36
C LEU A 257 14.77 -42.93 -16.59
N VAL A 258 13.49 -43.00 -16.88
CA VAL A 258 12.70 -41.80 -17.22
C VAL A 258 11.58 -41.64 -16.21
N GLY A 259 11.46 -40.42 -15.64
CA GLY A 259 10.31 -39.98 -14.86
C GLY A 259 9.49 -38.97 -15.66
N ILE A 260 8.18 -39.11 -15.61
CA ILE A 260 7.23 -38.12 -16.17
C ILE A 260 6.37 -37.61 -15.05
N PHE A 261 6.40 -36.29 -14.86
CA PHE A 261 5.69 -35.59 -13.80
C PHE A 261 4.64 -34.67 -14.38
N ASP A 262 3.47 -34.61 -13.77
CA ASP A 262 2.49 -33.53 -13.96
C ASP A 262 2.95 -32.34 -13.12
N LEU A 263 3.49 -31.31 -13.78
CA LEU A 263 4.04 -30.14 -13.10
C LEU A 263 3.02 -29.42 -12.23
N PRO A 264 1.79 -29.13 -12.70
CA PRO A 264 0.74 -28.53 -11.88
C PRO A 264 0.43 -29.32 -10.61
N LEU A 265 0.17 -30.63 -10.71
CA LEU A 265 -0.14 -31.48 -9.56
C LEU A 265 1.03 -31.56 -8.55
N LEU A 266 2.24 -31.68 -9.07
CA LEU A 266 3.46 -31.72 -8.26
C LEU A 266 3.63 -30.43 -7.46
N LEU A 267 3.53 -29.29 -8.10
CA LEU A 267 3.68 -27.98 -7.46
C LEU A 267 2.55 -27.71 -6.47
N GLN A 268 1.33 -28.13 -6.79
CA GLN A 268 0.20 -28.04 -5.88
C GLN A 268 0.44 -28.88 -4.62
N SER A 269 0.95 -30.12 -4.76
CA SER A 269 1.23 -30.99 -3.63
C SER A 269 2.33 -30.46 -2.72
N ILE A 270 3.42 -29.93 -3.30
CA ILE A 270 4.51 -29.30 -2.55
C ILE A 270 3.99 -28.06 -1.78
N ARG A 271 3.18 -27.23 -2.43
CA ARG A 271 2.60 -26.04 -1.80
C ARG A 271 1.60 -26.35 -0.70
N ALA A 272 0.81 -27.41 -0.83
CA ALA A 272 -0.20 -27.79 0.17
C ALA A 272 0.41 -28.11 1.54
N THR A 273 1.71 -28.40 1.63
CA THR A 273 2.41 -28.66 2.88
C THR A 273 2.73 -27.39 3.70
N THR A 274 2.54 -26.19 3.12
CA THR A 274 2.98 -24.95 3.73
C THR A 274 1.83 -23.93 3.83
N ALA A 275 1.48 -23.50 5.05
CA ALA A 275 0.42 -22.48 5.27
C ALA A 275 0.71 -21.13 4.57
N ALA A 276 1.97 -20.76 4.44
CA ALA A 276 2.41 -19.56 3.73
C ALA A 276 2.08 -19.57 2.21
N SER A 277 1.72 -20.74 1.65
CA SER A 277 1.39 -20.88 0.23
C SER A 277 0.16 -20.09 -0.21
N LEU A 278 -0.75 -19.76 0.72
CA LEU A 278 -1.97 -19.00 0.46
C LEU A 278 -1.72 -17.49 0.31
N ALA A 279 -0.57 -17.01 0.75
CA ALA A 279 -0.26 -15.57 0.73
C ALA A 279 0.35 -15.10 -0.61
N VAL A 280 0.86 -16.04 -1.42
CA VAL A 280 1.64 -15.74 -2.63
C VAL A 280 1.15 -16.59 -3.79
N ALA A 281 0.85 -15.95 -4.93
CA ALA A 281 0.64 -16.59 -6.21
C ALA A 281 1.99 -16.83 -6.89
N VAL A 282 2.23 -18.07 -7.34
CA VAL A 282 3.48 -18.48 -7.98
C VAL A 282 3.20 -18.84 -9.44
N SER A 283 4.00 -18.28 -10.34
CA SER A 283 4.01 -18.61 -11.76
C SER A 283 5.40 -19.09 -12.16
N ILE A 284 5.46 -20.15 -12.97
CA ILE A 284 6.70 -20.75 -13.45
C ILE A 284 6.77 -20.62 -14.94
N TYR A 285 7.90 -20.11 -15.45
CA TYR A 285 8.14 -19.85 -16.84
C TYR A 285 9.29 -20.70 -17.36
N ARG A 286 9.24 -21.02 -18.65
CA ARG A 286 10.30 -21.75 -19.33
C ARG A 286 11.63 -20.97 -19.25
N PRO A 287 12.76 -21.67 -19.09
CA PRO A 287 14.06 -21.06 -19.34
C PRO A 287 14.14 -20.62 -20.79
N ASP A 288 14.40 -19.36 -21.00
CA ASP A 288 14.54 -18.79 -22.33
C ASP A 288 15.80 -19.36 -23.00
N THR A 289 15.64 -20.03 -24.14
CA THR A 289 16.73 -20.50 -24.94
C THR A 289 17.29 -19.31 -25.73
N GLY A 290 17.92 -18.36 -25.05
CA GLY A 290 18.89 -17.47 -25.66
C GLY A 290 18.52 -16.05 -26.03
N SER A 291 17.58 -15.39 -25.39
CA SER A 291 17.45 -13.94 -25.48
C SER A 291 17.63 -13.28 -24.10
N GLY A 292 18.58 -12.33 -24.04
CA GLY A 292 18.90 -11.61 -22.81
C GLY A 292 17.68 -10.92 -22.24
N LEU A 293 17.45 -11.14 -20.97
CA LEU A 293 16.37 -10.57 -20.16
C LEU A 293 16.38 -9.03 -20.18
N ASP A 294 15.53 -8.46 -21.01
CA ASP A 294 15.05 -7.11 -20.76
C ASP A 294 13.76 -7.20 -19.91
N THR A 295 13.88 -6.89 -18.63
CA THR A 295 12.84 -7.00 -17.60
C THR A 295 11.69 -6.00 -17.77
N ARG A 296 11.53 -5.41 -18.95
CA ARG A 296 10.55 -4.34 -19.23
C ARG A 296 9.51 -4.64 -20.30
N SER A 297 9.52 -5.80 -20.94
CA SER A 297 8.48 -6.10 -21.91
C SER A 297 7.19 -6.52 -21.22
N VAL A 298 6.20 -5.70 -21.31
CA VAL A 298 4.79 -5.95 -21.03
C VAL A 298 4.35 -7.20 -21.81
N LEU A 299 3.80 -8.18 -21.06
CA LEU A 299 3.13 -9.42 -21.46
C LEU A 299 2.81 -9.52 -22.95
N GLY A 300 3.70 -10.17 -23.72
CA GLY A 300 3.41 -10.66 -25.05
C GLY A 300 2.75 -12.05 -25.01
N PRO A 301 2.13 -12.50 -26.10
CA PRO A 301 1.47 -13.81 -26.15
C PRO A 301 2.42 -15.01 -25.95
N GLU A 302 3.74 -14.79 -25.88
CA GLU A 302 4.76 -15.80 -25.58
C GLU A 302 5.05 -15.99 -24.10
N ASP A 303 4.57 -15.07 -23.24
CA ASP A 303 4.79 -15.07 -21.78
C ASP A 303 3.70 -15.83 -20.98
N VAL A 304 3.07 -16.83 -21.58
CA VAL A 304 2.13 -17.70 -20.86
C VAL A 304 2.93 -18.58 -19.90
N PRO A 305 2.67 -18.52 -18.57
CA PRO A 305 3.37 -19.36 -17.62
C PRO A 305 3.05 -20.83 -17.85
N ASP A 306 4.04 -21.70 -17.67
CA ASP A 306 3.87 -23.14 -17.70
C ASP A 306 2.97 -23.62 -16.54
N PHE A 307 2.96 -22.85 -15.45
CA PHE A 307 2.12 -23.05 -14.28
C PHE A 307 1.80 -21.71 -13.62
N THR A 308 0.56 -21.55 -13.17
CA THR A 308 0.17 -20.48 -12.24
C THR A 308 -0.73 -21.07 -11.17
N SER A 309 -0.50 -20.64 -9.92
CA SER A 309 -1.28 -21.11 -8.78
C SER A 309 -2.66 -20.46 -8.66
N GLU A 310 -2.82 -19.30 -9.30
CA GLU A 310 -4.09 -18.56 -9.38
C GLU A 310 -4.33 -18.16 -10.84
N GLN A 311 -5.55 -18.34 -11.32
CA GLN A 311 -5.93 -17.81 -12.63
C GLN A 311 -6.13 -16.30 -12.50
N PRO A 312 -5.40 -15.47 -13.25
CA PRO A 312 -5.59 -14.03 -13.21
C PRO A 312 -6.98 -13.68 -13.77
N THR A 313 -7.78 -12.99 -12.97
CA THR A 313 -9.00 -12.34 -13.45
C THR A 313 -8.63 -11.04 -14.18
N PRO A 314 -9.41 -10.56 -15.16
CA PRO A 314 -9.11 -9.31 -15.89
C PRO A 314 -8.85 -8.11 -14.97
N ASP A 315 -9.57 -8.00 -13.87
CA ASP A 315 -9.39 -6.92 -12.88
C ASP A 315 -8.09 -7.08 -12.05
N SER A 316 -7.63 -8.32 -11.85
CA SER A 316 -6.39 -8.59 -11.13
C SER A 316 -5.14 -8.28 -11.97
N VAL A 317 -5.21 -8.32 -13.29
CA VAL A 317 -4.09 -8.02 -14.18
C VAL A 317 -3.61 -6.57 -14.01
N TYR A 318 -4.53 -5.62 -13.88
CA TYR A 318 -4.19 -4.20 -13.62
C TYR A 318 -3.63 -3.96 -12.22
N ALA A 319 -4.15 -4.65 -11.22
CA ALA A 319 -3.65 -4.58 -9.84
C ALA A 319 -2.26 -5.23 -9.72
N LEU A 320 -2.03 -6.35 -10.40
CA LEU A 320 -0.76 -7.08 -10.44
C LEU A 320 0.37 -6.30 -11.12
N ALA A 321 0.07 -5.43 -12.08
CA ALA A 321 1.08 -4.60 -12.74
C ALA A 321 1.79 -3.59 -11.80
N LYS A 322 1.15 -3.25 -10.66
CA LYS A 322 1.70 -2.36 -9.62
C LYS A 322 2.10 -3.10 -8.34
N ALA A 323 1.73 -4.38 -8.21
CA ALA A 323 2.06 -5.18 -7.05
C ALA A 323 3.57 -5.49 -6.99
N PRO A 324 4.14 -5.67 -5.79
CA PRO A 324 5.51 -6.13 -5.67
C PRO A 324 5.66 -7.50 -6.36
N GLN A 325 6.70 -7.66 -7.14
CA GLN A 325 7.03 -8.90 -7.82
C GLN A 325 8.38 -9.38 -7.32
N TRP A 326 8.46 -10.68 -7.03
CA TRP A 326 9.70 -11.37 -6.74
C TRP A 326 10.01 -12.36 -7.87
N SER A 327 11.27 -12.50 -8.22
CA SER A 327 11.70 -13.47 -9.22
C SER A 327 12.92 -14.26 -8.72
N GLY A 328 12.88 -15.57 -8.93
CA GLY A 328 13.94 -16.48 -8.58
C GLY A 328 14.17 -17.53 -9.68
N VAL A 329 15.13 -18.41 -9.47
CA VAL A 329 15.47 -19.49 -10.39
C VAL A 329 15.27 -20.82 -9.68
N LEU A 330 14.51 -21.72 -10.28
CA LEU A 330 14.33 -23.10 -9.86
C LEU A 330 15.21 -23.99 -10.74
N LYS A 331 16.20 -24.65 -10.15
CA LYS A 331 17.09 -25.58 -10.87
C LYS A 331 16.57 -27.01 -10.74
N ILE A 332 16.29 -27.64 -11.88
CA ILE A 332 15.82 -29.00 -11.95
C ILE A 332 16.70 -29.76 -12.96
N GLY A 333 17.62 -30.62 -12.46
CA GLY A 333 18.61 -31.26 -13.33
C GLY A 333 19.47 -30.25 -14.08
N ASP A 334 19.54 -30.37 -15.40
CA ASP A 334 20.27 -29.46 -16.31
C ASP A 334 19.50 -28.20 -16.68
N ALA A 335 18.21 -28.11 -16.31
CA ALA A 335 17.34 -26.98 -16.66
C ALA A 335 17.20 -25.97 -15.51
N SER A 336 17.12 -24.68 -15.88
CA SER A 336 16.85 -23.58 -14.94
C SER A 336 15.55 -22.92 -15.36
N TRP A 337 14.57 -22.86 -14.46
CA TRP A 337 13.25 -22.29 -14.70
C TRP A 337 13.08 -21.01 -13.90
N GLN A 338 12.41 -20.04 -14.49
CA GLN A 338 12.09 -18.81 -13.76
C GLN A 338 10.83 -19.00 -12.94
N VAL A 339 10.94 -18.64 -11.66
CA VAL A 339 9.81 -18.56 -10.75
C VAL A 339 9.51 -17.10 -10.52
N ARG A 340 8.28 -16.70 -10.77
CA ARG A 340 7.77 -15.36 -10.44
C ARG A 340 6.69 -15.48 -9.38
N ALA A 341 6.82 -14.69 -8.34
CA ALA A 341 5.85 -14.63 -7.26
C ALA A 341 5.20 -13.26 -7.21
N THR A 342 3.89 -13.24 -6.95
CA THR A 342 3.09 -12.03 -6.74
C THR A 342 2.22 -12.23 -5.49
N PRO A 343 1.79 -11.18 -4.76
CA PRO A 343 0.83 -11.35 -3.69
C PRO A 343 -0.46 -11.99 -4.21
N ALA A 344 -1.01 -12.95 -3.47
CA ALA A 344 -2.29 -13.56 -3.81
C ALA A 344 -3.41 -12.51 -3.78
N ALA A 345 -4.36 -12.58 -4.72
CA ALA A 345 -5.38 -11.54 -4.92
C ALA A 345 -6.24 -11.23 -3.67
N ASN A 346 -6.42 -12.25 -2.80
CA ASN A 346 -7.14 -12.11 -1.52
C ASN A 346 -6.22 -12.37 -0.31
N GLY A 347 -4.91 -12.27 -0.50
CA GLY A 347 -3.93 -12.59 0.52
C GLY A 347 -3.67 -11.44 1.51
N PRO A 348 -3.12 -11.74 2.70
CA PRO A 348 -2.81 -10.76 3.73
C PRO A 348 -1.67 -9.80 3.32
N LEU A 349 -0.93 -10.11 2.26
CA LEU A 349 0.21 -9.33 1.77
C LEU A 349 -0.18 -8.23 0.77
N ILE A 350 -1.47 -7.99 0.56
CA ILE A 350 -1.94 -6.83 -0.19
C ILE A 350 -1.85 -5.61 0.74
N ALA A 351 -1.12 -4.57 0.30
CA ALA A 351 -1.01 -3.33 1.06
C ALA A 351 -2.40 -2.70 1.26
N HIS A 352 -2.87 -2.70 2.50
CA HIS A 352 -4.13 -2.07 2.88
C HIS A 352 -3.81 -0.71 3.51
N TYR A 353 -4.06 0.37 2.79
CA TYR A 353 -3.82 1.76 3.26
C TYR A 353 -4.75 2.21 4.40
N TYR A 354 -5.46 1.27 5.07
CA TYR A 354 -6.39 1.63 6.15
C TYR A 354 -5.70 2.30 7.33
N ARG A 355 -4.44 1.97 7.65
CA ARG A 355 -3.67 2.60 8.73
C ARG A 355 -3.30 4.04 8.36
N ALA A 356 -2.84 4.27 7.13
CA ALA A 356 -2.55 5.60 6.62
C ALA A 356 -3.81 6.47 6.60
N LEU A 357 -4.96 5.92 6.17
CA LEU A 357 -6.26 6.59 6.21
C LEU A 357 -6.72 6.88 7.64
N ALA A 358 -6.53 5.96 8.58
CA ALA A 358 -6.86 6.17 9.98
C ALA A 358 -6.03 7.29 10.61
N VAL A 359 -4.72 7.35 10.31
CA VAL A 359 -3.82 8.43 10.75
C VAL A 359 -4.27 9.77 10.16
N LEU A 360 -4.62 9.80 8.86
CA LEU A 360 -5.13 11.01 8.20
C LEU A 360 -6.42 11.49 8.85
N ALA A 361 -7.39 10.59 9.06
CA ALA A 361 -8.67 10.91 9.68
C ALA A 361 -8.49 11.45 11.12
N ALA A 362 -7.67 10.77 11.94
CA ALA A 362 -7.35 11.21 13.29
C ALA A 362 -6.66 12.59 13.30
N GLY A 363 -5.70 12.81 12.39
CA GLY A 363 -5.02 14.08 12.25
C GLY A 363 -5.96 15.23 11.86
N ILE A 364 -6.88 15.00 10.93
CA ILE A 364 -7.91 15.98 10.54
C ILE A 364 -8.82 16.32 11.74
N VAL A 365 -9.28 15.31 12.49
CA VAL A 365 -10.14 15.51 13.65
C VAL A 365 -9.43 16.34 14.72
N ILE A 366 -8.20 15.98 15.07
CA ILE A 366 -7.40 16.73 16.07
C ILE A 366 -7.18 18.17 15.60
N THR A 367 -6.84 18.36 14.33
CA THR A 367 -6.63 19.69 13.74
C THR A 367 -7.89 20.54 13.79
N ALA A 368 -9.05 19.95 13.48
CA ALA A 368 -10.34 20.63 13.53
C ALA A 368 -10.69 21.08 14.96
N PHE A 369 -10.50 20.18 15.94
CA PHE A 369 -10.74 20.52 17.35
C PHE A 369 -9.80 21.63 17.84
N LEU A 370 -8.51 21.55 17.51
CA LEU A 370 -7.54 22.58 17.90
C LEU A 370 -7.88 23.95 17.28
N SER A 371 -8.21 23.95 15.98
CA SER A 371 -8.59 25.18 15.28
C SER A 371 -9.87 25.78 15.83
N ALA A 372 -10.86 24.95 16.14
CA ALA A 372 -12.11 25.38 16.76
C ALA A 372 -11.87 25.95 18.18
N TYR A 373 -11.03 25.31 18.98
CA TYR A 373 -10.65 25.79 20.30
C TYR A 373 -9.95 27.15 20.21
N LEU A 374 -8.96 27.31 19.35
CA LEU A 374 -8.24 28.58 19.16
C LEU A 374 -9.17 29.71 18.68
N TRP A 375 -10.11 29.40 17.80
CA TRP A 375 -11.11 30.35 17.33
C TRP A 375 -12.05 30.79 18.48
N LEU A 376 -12.55 29.83 19.28
CA LEU A 376 -13.42 30.09 20.42
C LEU A 376 -12.69 30.91 21.50
N ALA A 377 -11.45 30.53 21.85
CA ALA A 377 -10.61 31.25 22.77
C ALA A 377 -10.36 32.70 22.34
N GLY A 378 -10.07 32.90 21.05
CA GLY A 378 -9.90 34.23 20.48
C GLY A 378 -11.19 35.07 20.55
N ARG A 379 -12.35 34.49 20.32
CA ARG A 379 -13.65 35.18 20.49
C ARG A 379 -13.91 35.56 21.93
N ASN A 380 -13.66 34.65 22.86
CA ASN A 380 -13.88 34.89 24.31
C ASN A 380 -12.95 35.98 24.82
N SER A 381 -11.68 36.00 24.44
CA SER A 381 -10.73 37.05 24.83
C SER A 381 -11.14 38.45 24.36
N LEU A 382 -11.66 38.54 23.11
CA LEU A 382 -12.18 39.79 22.57
C LEU A 382 -13.45 40.27 23.32
N GLN A 383 -14.34 39.34 23.69
CA GLN A 383 -15.54 39.70 24.47
C GLN A 383 -15.16 40.20 25.86
N LEU A 384 -14.23 39.52 26.52
CA LEU A 384 -13.73 39.93 27.84
C LEU A 384 -13.09 41.31 27.81
N ALA A 385 -12.23 41.57 26.80
CA ALA A 385 -11.61 42.88 26.62
C ALA A 385 -12.65 44.01 26.41
N ARG A 386 -13.73 43.73 25.66
CA ARG A 386 -14.83 44.68 25.44
C ARG A 386 -15.64 44.92 26.75
N ALA A 387 -15.91 43.85 27.50
CA ALA A 387 -16.60 43.95 28.79
C ALA A 387 -15.78 44.77 29.77
N ASN A 388 -14.49 44.48 29.92
CA ASN A 388 -13.59 45.25 30.81
C ASN A 388 -13.55 46.75 30.43
N ARG A 389 -13.50 47.06 29.13
CA ARG A 389 -13.50 48.46 28.64
C ARG A 389 -14.77 49.18 29.02
N ARG A 390 -15.95 48.54 28.91
CA ARG A 390 -17.24 49.11 29.34
C ARG A 390 -17.28 49.36 30.84
N VAL A 391 -16.75 48.41 31.65
CA VAL A 391 -16.67 48.59 33.11
C VAL A 391 -15.81 49.77 33.47
N LEU A 392 -14.66 49.95 32.79
CA LEU A 392 -13.79 51.13 33.02
C LEU A 392 -14.48 52.44 32.60
N GLU A 393 -15.16 52.49 31.46
CA GLU A 393 -15.91 53.67 31.02
C GLU A 393 -17.02 54.07 32.02
N LEU A 394 -17.75 53.08 32.53
CA LEU A 394 -18.78 53.30 33.56
C LEU A 394 -18.18 53.74 34.94
N ALA A 395 -17.01 53.21 35.30
CA ALA A 395 -16.32 53.60 36.54
C ALA A 395 -15.68 54.96 36.51
N GLN A 396 -15.46 55.56 35.32
CA GLN A 396 -14.78 56.84 35.13
C GLN A 396 -15.66 58.01 34.68
N THR A 397 -16.99 57.77 34.57
CA THR A 397 -17.95 58.77 34.06
C THR A 397 -19.00 59.07 35.12
N ASP A 398 -19.38 60.33 35.27
CA ASP A 398 -20.52 60.76 36.05
C ASP A 398 -21.80 60.50 35.27
N ILE A 399 -22.73 59.72 35.89
CA ILE A 399 -23.94 59.24 35.22
C ILE A 399 -24.92 60.37 34.90
N LEU A 400 -24.95 61.43 35.69
CA LEU A 400 -25.87 62.54 35.49
C LEU A 400 -25.47 63.48 34.37
N THR A 401 -24.19 63.85 34.30
CA THR A 401 -23.70 64.88 33.38
C THR A 401 -22.99 64.30 32.18
N GLY A 402 -22.61 63.02 32.21
CA GLY A 402 -21.80 62.37 31.17
C GLY A 402 -20.36 62.89 31.09
N LEU A 403 -19.91 63.66 32.04
CA LEU A 403 -18.55 64.11 32.21
C LEU A 403 -17.68 63.06 32.89
N PRO A 404 -16.37 63.12 32.78
CA PRO A 404 -15.44 62.42 33.65
C PRO A 404 -15.80 62.61 35.14
N ASN A 405 -15.71 61.55 35.91
CA ASN A 405 -15.99 61.63 37.37
C ASN A 405 -14.69 61.92 38.14
N ARG A 406 -14.82 62.00 39.47
CA ARG A 406 -13.71 62.23 40.37
C ARG A 406 -12.56 61.22 40.25
N ALA A 407 -12.88 59.94 40.04
CA ALA A 407 -11.85 58.90 39.85
C ALA A 407 -11.00 59.18 38.60
N PHE A 408 -11.63 59.43 37.47
CA PHE A 408 -10.94 59.81 36.24
C PHE A 408 -10.11 61.11 36.39
N PHE A 409 -10.66 62.11 37.06
CA PHE A 409 -9.95 63.36 37.29
C PHE A 409 -8.66 63.16 38.09
N LEU A 410 -8.70 62.42 39.16
CA LEU A 410 -7.52 62.13 40.00
C LEU A 410 -6.49 61.26 39.26
N GLU A 411 -6.92 60.29 38.50
CA GLU A 411 -6.03 59.45 37.63
C GLU A 411 -5.33 60.35 36.62
N ARG A 412 -6.08 61.21 35.93
CA ARG A 412 -5.53 62.10 34.91
C ARG A 412 -4.56 63.13 35.50
N LEU A 413 -4.87 63.60 36.72
CA LEU A 413 -3.99 64.49 37.47
C LEU A 413 -2.68 63.82 37.86
N HIS A 414 -2.79 62.54 38.30
CA HIS A 414 -1.63 61.71 38.61
C HIS A 414 -0.74 61.48 37.39
N ASP A 415 -1.36 61.16 36.24
CA ASP A 415 -0.65 60.96 34.97
C ASP A 415 0.12 62.20 34.54
N ILE A 416 -0.51 63.37 34.62
CA ILE A 416 0.11 64.62 34.26
C ILE A 416 1.27 64.94 35.20
N ASN A 417 1.08 64.81 36.49
CA ASN A 417 2.11 65.04 37.51
C ASN A 417 3.32 64.07 37.35
N SER A 418 3.05 62.83 36.99
CA SER A 418 4.10 61.84 36.77
C SER A 418 4.90 62.08 35.48
N ASN A 419 4.27 62.65 34.47
CA ASN A 419 4.92 62.98 33.17
C ASN A 419 5.65 64.33 33.21
N GLU A 420 5.31 65.23 34.11
CA GLU A 420 5.98 66.52 34.26
C GLU A 420 7.41 66.43 34.76
N GLN A 421 7.78 65.34 35.44
CA GLN A 421 9.19 65.11 35.80
C GLN A 421 10.10 64.88 34.59
N GLN A 422 9.48 64.71 33.39
CA GLN A 422 10.19 64.48 32.13
C GLN A 422 9.98 65.57 31.07
N ARG A 423 9.01 66.51 31.24
CA ARG A 423 8.69 67.60 30.32
C ARG A 423 8.33 68.87 31.10
N GLU A 424 8.90 69.98 30.74
CA GLU A 424 8.65 71.33 31.31
C GLU A 424 7.23 71.88 30.97
N GLY A 425 6.20 71.11 31.27
CA GLY A 425 4.81 71.49 30.98
C GLY A 425 4.09 71.96 32.22
N ARG A 426 3.63 73.20 32.25
CA ARG A 426 2.80 73.73 33.32
C ARG A 426 1.34 73.40 33.04
N PHE A 427 0.57 73.07 34.09
CA PHE A 427 -0.88 72.91 34.02
C PHE A 427 -1.56 73.72 35.14
N SER A 428 -2.81 74.09 34.89
CA SER A 428 -3.64 74.76 35.88
C SER A 428 -4.82 73.88 36.25
N ILE A 429 -5.20 73.88 37.50
CA ILE A 429 -6.40 73.24 37.98
C ILE A 429 -7.38 74.32 38.41
N LEU A 430 -8.56 74.29 37.81
CA LEU A 430 -9.66 75.16 38.21
C LEU A 430 -10.70 74.30 38.94
N MET A 431 -11.08 74.77 40.11
CA MET A 431 -12.19 74.17 40.85
C MET A 431 -13.39 75.14 40.80
N LEU A 432 -14.53 74.62 40.45
CA LEU A 432 -15.77 75.40 40.32
C LEU A 432 -16.84 74.77 41.22
N ASP A 433 -17.58 75.65 41.90
CA ASP A 433 -18.73 75.32 42.72
C ASP A 433 -19.94 76.17 42.31
N LEU A 434 -21.14 75.64 42.29
CA LEU A 434 -22.33 76.36 41.85
C LEU A 434 -22.96 77.10 43.04
N ASP A 435 -22.81 78.41 43.05
CA ASP A 435 -23.39 79.28 44.07
C ASP A 435 -24.91 79.01 44.27
N ARG A 436 -25.31 78.80 45.48
CA ARG A 436 -26.70 78.59 45.92
C ARG A 436 -27.39 77.38 45.21
N PHE A 437 -26.69 76.39 44.77
CA PHE A 437 -27.25 75.17 44.10
C PHE A 437 -28.27 74.49 45.04
N LYS A 438 -27.99 74.42 46.34
CA LYS A 438 -28.92 73.90 47.32
C LYS A 438 -30.27 74.64 47.30
N ASN A 439 -30.26 75.96 47.14
CA ASN A 439 -31.52 76.73 47.08
C ASN A 439 -32.36 76.39 45.84
N VAL A 440 -31.74 76.03 44.77
CA VAL A 440 -32.43 75.57 43.56
C VAL A 440 -33.06 74.20 43.76
N ASN A 441 -32.36 73.26 44.42
CA ASN A 441 -32.94 71.97 44.83
C ASN A 441 -34.09 72.14 45.81
N ASP A 442 -33.93 72.94 46.79
CA ASP A 442 -34.96 73.16 47.87
C ASP A 442 -36.21 73.91 47.32
N SER A 443 -36.06 74.76 46.34
CA SER A 443 -37.15 75.56 45.76
C SER A 443 -37.87 74.95 44.59
N LEU A 444 -37.11 74.20 43.65
CA LEU A 444 -37.59 73.68 42.39
C LEU A 444 -37.51 72.19 42.30
N GLY A 445 -37.04 71.53 43.33
CA GLY A 445 -36.84 70.06 43.35
C GLY A 445 -35.60 69.57 42.74
N HIS A 446 -35.16 68.34 43.08
CA HIS A 446 -33.93 67.67 42.60
C HIS A 446 -33.89 67.49 41.08
N ALA A 447 -35.07 67.31 40.44
CA ALA A 447 -35.11 67.15 38.95
C ALA A 447 -34.67 68.43 38.23
N ALA A 448 -35.02 69.65 38.82
CA ALA A 448 -34.55 70.90 38.27
C ALA A 448 -33.06 71.16 38.54
N GLY A 449 -32.57 70.74 39.69
CA GLY A 449 -31.13 70.73 40.01
C GLY A 449 -30.32 69.81 39.07
N ASP A 450 -30.82 68.63 38.83
CA ASP A 450 -30.19 67.67 37.87
C ASP A 450 -30.09 68.24 36.41
N GLU A 451 -31.18 68.93 36.02
CA GLU A 451 -31.19 69.56 34.71
C GLU A 451 -30.21 70.74 34.62
N LEU A 452 -30.15 71.54 35.71
CA LEU A 452 -29.18 72.63 35.86
C LEU A 452 -27.72 72.10 35.75
N LEU A 453 -27.41 70.98 36.42
CA LEU A 453 -26.09 70.36 36.37
C LEU A 453 -25.75 69.88 34.96
N ARG A 454 -26.71 69.32 34.22
CA ARG A 454 -26.51 68.93 32.82
C ARG A 454 -26.21 70.14 31.92
N GLN A 455 -26.99 71.23 32.09
CA GLN A 455 -26.78 72.44 31.31
C GLN A 455 -25.44 73.11 31.63
N VAL A 456 -25.04 73.16 32.92
CA VAL A 456 -23.73 73.66 33.33
C VAL A 456 -22.63 72.84 32.75
N ALA A 457 -22.72 71.51 32.85
CA ALA A 457 -21.76 70.60 32.22
C ALA A 457 -21.59 70.84 30.73
N GLN A 458 -22.70 70.99 29.99
CA GLN A 458 -22.70 71.25 28.56
C GLN A 458 -22.09 72.63 28.23
N ARG A 459 -22.40 73.62 29.00
CA ARG A 459 -21.89 75.00 28.82
C ARG A 459 -20.39 75.09 29.10
N LEU A 460 -19.95 74.47 30.22
CA LEU A 460 -18.51 74.37 30.52
C LEU A 460 -17.76 73.65 29.43
N LYS A 461 -18.29 72.54 28.98
CA LYS A 461 -17.69 71.72 27.91
C LYS A 461 -17.58 72.50 26.59
N SER A 462 -18.52 73.36 26.27
CA SER A 462 -18.50 74.18 25.04
C SER A 462 -17.51 75.38 25.11
N THR A 463 -17.08 75.76 26.28
CA THR A 463 -16.18 76.89 26.52
C THR A 463 -14.72 76.46 26.61
N LEU A 464 -14.50 75.17 26.92
CA LEU A 464 -13.16 74.62 27.10
C LEU A 464 -12.57 74.07 25.82
N ARG A 465 -11.24 74.03 25.71
CA ARG A 465 -10.50 73.47 24.58
C ARG A 465 -10.59 71.91 24.58
N SER A 466 -10.38 71.34 23.47
CA SER A 466 -10.38 69.85 23.36
C SER A 466 -9.25 69.18 24.15
N THR A 467 -8.23 69.94 24.51
CA THR A 467 -7.09 69.47 25.32
C THR A 467 -7.37 69.56 26.81
N ASP A 468 -8.39 70.35 27.24
CA ASP A 468 -8.75 70.51 28.63
C ASP A 468 -9.61 69.34 29.11
N VAL A 469 -9.41 68.92 30.36
CA VAL A 469 -10.18 67.83 30.97
C VAL A 469 -11.16 68.44 31.97
N LEU A 470 -12.46 68.38 31.63
CA LEU A 470 -13.54 68.76 32.52
C LEU A 470 -14.08 67.52 33.19
N ALA A 471 -14.23 67.57 34.53
CA ALA A 471 -14.82 66.52 35.35
C ALA A 471 -15.83 67.09 36.33
N ARG A 472 -16.80 66.25 36.75
CA ARG A 472 -17.66 66.51 37.92
C ARG A 472 -17.16 65.70 39.10
N LEU A 473 -16.83 66.32 40.17
CA LEU A 473 -16.26 65.68 41.37
C LEU A 473 -17.34 65.11 42.32
N GLY A 474 -18.53 65.67 42.29
CA GLY A 474 -19.69 65.27 43.07
C GLY A 474 -20.57 66.50 43.43
N GLY A 475 -21.82 66.28 43.70
CA GLY A 475 -22.73 67.38 44.03
C GLY A 475 -22.75 68.45 42.91
N ASP A 476 -22.41 69.68 43.28
CA ASP A 476 -22.31 70.90 42.48
C ASP A 476 -20.85 71.28 42.08
N GLU A 477 -19.89 70.40 42.44
CA GLU A 477 -18.47 70.67 42.21
C GLU A 477 -18.02 70.14 40.81
N PHE A 478 -17.39 71.04 40.09
CA PHE A 478 -16.71 70.75 38.80
C PHE A 478 -15.21 71.04 38.87
N ALA A 479 -14.42 70.33 38.16
CA ALA A 479 -12.99 70.62 38.07
C ALA A 479 -12.52 70.57 36.62
N VAL A 480 -11.54 71.41 36.30
CA VAL A 480 -10.92 71.52 34.98
C VAL A 480 -9.42 71.39 35.14
N ILE A 481 -8.81 70.53 34.34
CA ILE A 481 -7.35 70.53 34.12
C ILE A 481 -7.09 71.20 32.78
N GLN A 482 -6.31 72.29 32.79
CA GLN A 482 -5.91 73.01 31.58
C GLN A 482 -4.40 72.86 31.37
N ALA A 483 -4.02 72.43 30.20
CA ALA A 483 -2.62 72.51 29.78
C ALA A 483 -2.27 73.94 29.45
N VAL A 484 -1.28 74.50 30.13
CA VAL A 484 -0.79 75.88 29.84
C VAL A 484 0.06 75.78 28.56
N CYS A 485 -0.44 76.39 27.47
CA CYS A 485 0.40 76.70 26.31
C CYS A 485 1.14 78.00 26.64
N GLU A 486 2.46 77.94 26.66
CA GLU A 486 3.25 79.16 26.58
C GLU A 486 2.98 79.84 25.22
N ASP A 487 2.46 81.08 25.20
CA ASP A 487 2.38 81.90 23.98
C ASP A 487 3.78 82.33 23.53
#